data_fa9377697296ffe2addee435896531e0
#
_entry.id   fa9377697296ffe2addee435896531e0
#
_cell.length_a   1.000
_cell.length_b   1.000
_cell.length_c   1.000
_cell.angle_alpha   90.00
_cell.angle_beta   90.00
_cell.angle_gamma   90.00
#
_symmetry.space_group_name_H-M   'P 1'
#
loop_
_entity.id
_entity.type
_entity.pdbx_description
1 polymer ?
#
loop_
_entity_poly.entity_id
_entity_poly.type
_entity_poly.pdbx_seq_one_letter_code
_entity_poly.pdbx_strand_id
1 'polypeptide(L)'
;LVSDARRDYFLNQQNGQASTHILDSSTLPAKDLEVRGIVWLPRMMPKAIAKLRGELPPETMYGCGGDRRFFKANNIHPAEFLRATWAYEDEPEKLIDWVTTRRGS
;
A
#
# COMPACT_ATOMS: atom_id res chain seq x y z
N LEU A 1 -5.14 -9.73 8.74
CA LEU A 1 -5.92 -8.49 8.66
C LEU A 1 -4.99 -7.29 8.55
N VAL A 2 -5.55 -6.17 8.12
CA VAL A 2 -4.77 -4.93 7.96
C VAL A 2 -4.12 -4.52 9.28
N SER A 3 -4.86 -4.55 10.38
CA SER A 3 -4.33 -4.19 11.70
C SER A 3 -3.21 -5.12 12.15
N ASP A 4 -3.27 -6.39 11.78
CA ASP A 4 -2.22 -7.35 12.12
C ASP A 4 -0.93 -7.05 11.34
N ALA A 5 -1.04 -6.74 10.05
CA ALA A 5 0.11 -6.39 9.21
C ALA A 5 0.79 -5.12 9.75
N ARG A 6 0.01 -4.10 10.14
CA ARG A 6 0.53 -2.86 10.72
C ARG A 6 1.24 -3.12 12.04
N ARG A 7 0.63 -3.93 12.91
CA ARG A 7 1.22 -4.25 14.21
C ARG A 7 2.55 -4.98 14.02
N ASP A 8 2.60 -5.97 13.12
CA ASP A 8 3.82 -6.72 12.86
C ASP A 8 4.93 -5.79 12.33
N TYR A 9 4.59 -4.89 11.42
CA TYR A 9 5.54 -3.91 10.89
C TYR A 9 6.05 -3.00 12.01
N PHE A 10 5.14 -2.48 12.85
CA PHE A 10 5.48 -1.60 13.95
C PHE A 10 6.47 -2.26 14.93
N LEU A 11 6.21 -3.51 15.30
CA LEU A 11 7.05 -4.22 16.25
C LEU A 11 8.39 -4.66 15.64
N ASN A 12 8.41 -5.09 14.38
CA ASN A 12 9.59 -5.71 13.77
C ASN A 12 10.46 -4.72 12.98
N GLN A 13 9.88 -3.75 12.32
CA GLN A 13 10.62 -2.78 11.52
C GLN A 13 10.83 -1.44 12.22
N GLN A 14 9.87 -1.02 13.03
CA GLN A 14 9.95 0.25 13.76
C GLN A 14 10.39 0.05 15.21
N ASN A 15 10.64 -1.18 15.64
CA ASN A 15 11.05 -1.52 17.01
C ASN A 15 10.12 -0.96 18.08
N GLY A 16 8.82 -0.91 17.78
CA GLY A 16 7.82 -0.36 18.68
C GLY A 16 7.83 1.16 18.80
N GLN A 17 8.55 1.86 17.93
CA GLN A 17 8.62 3.33 17.95
C GLN A 17 7.76 3.91 16.83
N ALA A 18 6.81 4.77 17.18
CA ALA A 18 5.95 5.42 16.20
C ALA A 18 6.74 6.43 15.36
N SER A 19 6.43 6.48 14.07
CA SER A 19 6.98 7.52 13.18
C SER A 19 6.38 8.88 13.54
N THR A 20 7.19 9.92 13.43
CA THR A 20 6.74 11.31 13.62
C THR A 20 6.42 11.99 12.28
N HIS A 21 6.70 11.32 11.17
CA HIS A 21 6.42 11.84 9.83
C HIS A 21 4.96 11.60 9.47
N ILE A 22 4.34 12.60 8.82
CA ILE A 22 2.99 12.47 8.26
C ILE A 22 3.08 12.70 6.77
N LEU A 23 2.57 11.77 5.98
CA LEU A 23 2.54 11.87 4.52
C LEU A 23 1.68 13.07 4.10
N ASP A 24 2.19 13.87 3.19
CA ASP A 24 1.40 14.90 2.52
C ASP A 24 0.64 14.23 1.37
N SER A 25 -0.68 14.10 1.52
CA SER A 25 -1.51 13.40 0.54
C SER A 25 -1.50 14.06 -0.85
N SER A 26 -1.14 15.34 -0.93
CA SER A 26 -1.01 16.02 -2.23
C SER A 26 0.18 15.51 -3.05
N THR A 27 1.14 14.83 -2.40
CA THR A 27 2.30 14.24 -3.09
C THR A 27 2.01 12.87 -3.69
N LEU A 28 0.86 12.27 -3.37
CA LEU A 28 0.49 10.98 -3.94
C LEU A 28 0.28 11.10 -5.45
N PRO A 29 0.70 10.08 -6.23
CA PRO A 29 0.43 10.07 -7.66
C PRO A 29 -1.05 10.25 -7.99
N ALA A 30 -1.34 10.84 -9.14
CA ALA A 30 -2.71 11.07 -9.57
C ALA A 30 -3.49 9.75 -9.72
N LYS A 31 -4.81 9.84 -9.54
CA LYS A 31 -5.69 8.65 -9.52
C LYS A 31 -5.76 7.94 -10.86
N ASP A 32 -5.52 8.65 -11.96
CA ASP A 32 -5.60 8.11 -13.33
C ASP A 32 -4.26 7.59 -13.85
N LEU A 33 -3.18 7.72 -13.10
CA LEU A 33 -1.89 7.17 -13.50
C LEU A 33 -1.90 5.65 -13.42
N GLU A 34 -1.13 5.04 -14.32
CA GLU A 34 -1.01 3.59 -14.38
C GLU A 34 0.44 3.16 -14.51
N VAL A 35 0.73 1.91 -14.13
CA VAL A 35 2.01 1.25 -14.38
C VAL A 35 1.70 -0.14 -14.92
N ARG A 36 2.29 -0.49 -16.06
CA ARG A 36 2.01 -1.74 -16.79
C ARG A 36 0.51 -1.96 -17.01
N GLY A 37 -0.22 -0.89 -17.29
CA GLY A 37 -1.67 -0.96 -17.49
C GLY A 37 -2.50 -1.11 -16.23
N ILE A 38 -1.90 -1.05 -15.05
CA ILE A 38 -2.60 -1.18 -13.78
C ILE A 38 -2.87 0.20 -13.22
N VAL A 39 -4.10 0.67 -13.39
CA VAL A 39 -4.56 1.96 -12.90
C VAL A 39 -4.64 1.93 -11.38
N TRP A 40 -4.35 3.05 -10.72
CA TRP A 40 -4.38 3.23 -9.28
C TRP A 40 -3.14 2.67 -8.56
N LEU A 41 -2.38 1.74 -9.17
CA LEU A 41 -1.22 1.14 -8.53
C LEU A 41 -0.13 2.15 -8.17
N PRO A 42 0.23 3.14 -9.03
CA PRO A 42 1.22 4.14 -8.64
C PRO A 42 0.86 4.90 -7.37
N ARG A 43 -0.45 5.13 -7.14
CA ARG A 43 -0.95 5.79 -5.94
C ARG A 43 -0.94 4.85 -4.74
N MET A 44 -1.27 3.57 -4.95
CA MET A 44 -1.36 2.58 -3.86
C MET A 44 0.00 2.26 -3.24
N MET A 45 1.06 2.24 -4.03
CA MET A 45 2.37 1.85 -3.53
C MET A 45 2.87 2.76 -2.39
N PRO A 46 2.98 4.09 -2.57
CA PRO A 46 3.37 4.97 -1.47
C PRO A 46 2.34 5.03 -0.35
N LYS A 47 1.07 4.88 -0.67
CA LYS A 47 -0.01 4.90 0.32
C LYS A 47 0.08 3.69 1.27
N ALA A 48 0.38 2.51 0.73
CA ALA A 48 0.54 1.30 1.53
C ALA A 48 1.76 1.39 2.44
N ILE A 49 2.87 1.94 1.96
CA ILE A 49 4.06 2.17 2.78
C ILE A 49 3.73 3.12 3.95
N ALA A 50 3.03 4.21 3.67
CA ALA A 50 2.62 5.16 4.70
C ALA A 50 1.68 4.50 5.72
N LYS A 51 0.76 3.64 5.26
CA LYS A 51 -0.12 2.88 6.16
C LYS A 51 0.67 1.99 7.10
N LEU A 52 1.64 1.24 6.57
CA LEU A 52 2.50 0.37 7.38
C LEU A 52 3.25 1.16 8.46
N ARG A 53 3.76 2.33 8.10
CA ARG A 53 4.56 3.18 9.01
C ARG A 53 3.71 4.01 9.97
N GLY A 54 2.39 4.02 9.79
CA GLY A 54 1.51 4.88 10.59
C GLY A 54 1.62 6.35 10.22
N GLU A 55 1.92 6.65 8.95
CA GLU A 55 2.19 8.01 8.46
C GLU A 55 1.06 8.59 7.62
N LEU A 56 -0.06 7.90 7.48
CA LEU A 56 -1.20 8.45 6.74
C LEU A 56 -1.85 9.59 7.52
N PRO A 57 -2.14 10.74 6.85
CA PRO A 57 -2.85 11.81 7.51
C PRO A 57 -4.31 11.40 7.80
N PRO A 58 -4.97 12.04 8.78
CA PRO A 58 -6.34 11.67 9.19
C PRO A 58 -7.37 11.69 8.04
N GLU A 59 -7.19 12.57 7.06
CA GLU A 59 -8.11 12.69 5.92
C GLU A 59 -7.88 11.64 4.83
N THR A 60 -6.83 10.83 4.93
CA THR A 60 -6.47 9.84 3.92
C THR A 60 -6.62 8.43 4.49
N MET A 61 -7.49 7.64 3.88
CA MET A 61 -7.84 6.31 4.35
C MET A 61 -7.25 5.24 3.44
N TYR A 62 -6.61 4.23 4.05
CA TYR A 62 -6.27 3.00 3.35
C TYR A 62 -7.52 2.14 3.28
N GLY A 63 -7.90 1.72 2.08
CA GLY A 63 -9.11 0.94 1.89
C GLY A 63 -10.36 1.79 1.61
N CYS A 64 -10.20 3.02 1.14
CA CYS A 64 -11.31 3.85 0.67
C CYS A 64 -11.97 3.23 -0.57
N GLY A 65 -13.05 3.85 -1.07
CA GLY A 65 -13.80 3.32 -2.21
C GLY A 65 -12.94 3.03 -3.44
N GLY A 66 -12.02 3.94 -3.79
CA GLY A 66 -11.08 3.75 -4.90
C GLY A 66 -10.11 2.61 -4.66
N ASP A 67 -9.57 2.53 -3.44
CA ASP A 67 -8.66 1.46 -3.06
C ASP A 67 -9.37 0.09 -3.14
N ARG A 68 -10.60 0.00 -2.65
CA ARG A 68 -11.36 -1.25 -2.69
C ARG A 68 -11.65 -1.68 -4.13
N ARG A 69 -11.92 -0.75 -5.02
CA ARG A 69 -12.10 -1.07 -6.44
C ARG A 69 -10.81 -1.61 -7.04
N PHE A 70 -9.67 -1.02 -6.69
CA PHE A 70 -8.36 -1.51 -7.11
C PHE A 70 -8.11 -2.94 -6.63
N PHE A 71 -8.33 -3.21 -5.35
CA PHE A 71 -8.12 -4.54 -4.78
C PHE A 71 -9.02 -5.58 -5.46
N LYS A 72 -10.29 -5.26 -5.66
CA LYS A 72 -11.24 -6.17 -6.29
C LYS A 72 -10.86 -6.44 -7.75
N ALA A 73 -10.49 -5.41 -8.50
CA ALA A 73 -10.13 -5.54 -9.91
C ALA A 73 -8.88 -6.40 -10.11
N ASN A 74 -7.99 -6.43 -9.13
CA ASN A 74 -6.72 -7.15 -9.22
C ASN A 74 -6.67 -8.42 -8.38
N ASN A 75 -7.79 -8.83 -7.79
CA ASN A 75 -7.91 -10.04 -6.98
C ASN A 75 -6.93 -10.03 -5.79
N ILE A 76 -6.92 -8.93 -5.05
CA ILE A 76 -5.99 -8.72 -3.93
C ILE A 76 -6.79 -8.37 -2.68
N HIS A 77 -6.44 -8.99 -1.55
CA HIS A 77 -6.96 -8.59 -0.24
C HIS A 77 -6.11 -7.42 0.30
N PRO A 78 -6.72 -6.40 0.94
CA PRO A 78 -5.97 -5.26 1.48
C PRO A 78 -4.80 -5.63 2.39
N ALA A 79 -4.97 -6.64 3.25
CA ALA A 79 -3.90 -7.09 4.14
C ALA A 79 -2.76 -7.78 3.37
N GLU A 80 -3.09 -8.52 2.31
CA GLU A 80 -2.08 -9.14 1.43
C GLU A 80 -1.22 -8.07 0.76
N PHE A 81 -1.84 -6.99 0.31
CA PHE A 81 -1.09 -5.91 -0.34
C PHE A 81 -0.11 -5.23 0.63
N LEU A 82 -0.53 -5.03 1.90
CA LEU A 82 0.38 -4.49 2.92
C LEU A 82 1.56 -5.42 3.16
N ARG A 83 1.34 -6.72 3.27
CA ARG A 83 2.42 -7.67 3.51
C ARG A 83 3.35 -7.78 2.30
N ALA A 84 2.82 -7.76 1.09
CA ALA A 84 3.63 -7.74 -0.13
C ALA A 84 4.45 -6.45 -0.23
N THR A 85 3.84 -5.31 0.13
CA THR A 85 4.53 -4.01 0.16
C THR A 85 5.69 -4.05 1.14
N TRP A 86 5.50 -4.65 2.30
CA TRP A 86 6.57 -4.83 3.28
C TRP A 86 7.68 -5.72 2.73
N ALA A 87 7.32 -6.88 2.16
CA ALA A 87 8.30 -7.82 1.62
C ALA A 87 9.17 -7.20 0.53
N TYR A 88 8.60 -6.31 -0.29
CA TYR A 88 9.28 -5.68 -1.43
C TYR A 88 9.49 -4.18 -1.24
N GLU A 89 9.60 -3.72 0.00
CA GLU A 89 9.65 -2.29 0.34
C GLU A 89 10.74 -1.54 -0.44
N ASP A 90 11.90 -2.17 -0.62
CA ASP A 90 13.03 -1.60 -1.35
C ASP A 90 13.11 -2.09 -2.80
N GLU A 91 12.10 -2.82 -3.27
CA GLU A 91 12.08 -3.44 -4.59
C GLU A 91 10.74 -3.22 -5.27
N PRO A 92 10.41 -1.97 -5.67
CA PRO A 92 9.08 -1.66 -6.21
C PRO A 92 8.73 -2.46 -7.47
N GLU A 93 9.72 -2.82 -8.29
CA GLU A 93 9.47 -3.63 -9.48
C GLU A 93 8.94 -5.02 -9.12
N LYS A 94 9.42 -5.61 -8.03
CA LYS A 94 8.92 -6.91 -7.56
C LYS A 94 7.50 -6.82 -7.04
N LEU A 95 7.13 -5.71 -6.41
CA LEU A 95 5.76 -5.49 -5.98
C LEU A 95 4.84 -5.39 -7.19
N ILE A 96 5.25 -4.68 -8.23
CA ILE A 96 4.48 -4.57 -9.47
C ILE A 96 4.31 -5.97 -10.12
N ASP A 97 5.37 -6.77 -10.15
CA ASP A 97 5.31 -8.15 -10.64
C ASP A 97 4.31 -8.98 -9.85
N TRP A 98 4.33 -8.84 -8.52
CA TRP A 98 3.40 -9.55 -7.64
C TRP A 98 1.94 -9.19 -7.94
N VAL A 99 1.64 -7.90 -8.12
CA VAL A 99 0.29 -7.45 -8.48
C VAL A 99 -0.12 -8.02 -9.85
N THR A 100 0.79 -7.98 -10.82
CA THR A 100 0.54 -8.53 -12.16
C THR A 100 0.17 -10.01 -12.10
N THR A 101 0.89 -10.77 -11.27
CA THR A 101 0.62 -12.20 -11.06
C THR A 101 -0.75 -12.43 -10.42
N ARG A 102 -1.09 -11.67 -9.40
CA ARG A 102 -2.40 -11.78 -8.73
C ARG A 102 -3.55 -11.42 -9.67
N ARG A 103 -3.35 -10.40 -10.50
CA ARG A 103 -4.35 -9.95 -11.47
C ARG A 103 -4.69 -11.05 -12.48
N GLY A 104 -3.72 -11.89 -12.84
CA GLY A 104 -3.90 -12.98 -13.77
C GLY A 104 -4.50 -14.25 -13.17
N SER A 105 -4.74 -14.26 -11.88
CA SER A 105 -5.23 -15.46 -11.17
C SER A 105 -6.73 -15.63 -11.28
#